data_d7208bc15eece0741e4715d3d4a3c612
#
_entry.id   d7208bc15eece0741e4715d3d4a3c612
#
_cell.length_a   1.000
_cell.length_b   1.000
_cell.length_c   1.000
_cell.angle_alpha   90.00
_cell.angle_beta   90.00
_cell.angle_gamma   90.00
#
_symmetry.space_group_name_H-M   'P 1'
#
loop_
_entity.id
_entity.type
_entity.pdbx_description
1 polymer ?
#
loop_
_entity_poly.entity_id
_entity_poly.type
_entity_poly.pdbx_seq_one_letter_code
_entity_poly.pdbx_strand_id
1 'polypeptide(L)'
;MTVNPTSTRAPFALGRMPVGRAMTTIDERIVRAPVRTIFDIVRAVEHWPGYLPHYRFVRYRERASDGGGVVEMSASRPFGPLGWPTWWLSEMSVDQSAPAVRFRHVGGITRGMDVEWTFRPVEDGRATHVHLLHVWDGPSWPLVGVIAATVIIGPVFVHGIASRTLAGLAAVAERDAASSTGS
;
A
#
# COMPACT_ATOMS: atom_id res chain seq x y z
N MET A 1 -4.33 -17.66 -22.42
CA MET A 1 -3.30 -18.26 -21.56
C MET A 1 -3.73 -18.02 -20.11
N THR A 2 -4.29 -19.03 -19.51
CA THR A 2 -4.80 -18.99 -18.13
C THR A 2 -3.60 -19.17 -17.21
N VAL A 3 -3.13 -18.09 -16.61
CA VAL A 3 -2.17 -18.17 -15.53
C VAL A 3 -2.95 -18.57 -14.28
N ASN A 4 -2.77 -19.80 -13.87
CA ASN A 4 -3.25 -20.28 -12.58
C ASN A 4 -2.06 -20.25 -11.61
N PRO A 5 -1.89 -19.23 -10.80
CA PRO A 5 -0.84 -19.19 -9.80
C PRO A 5 -1.43 -19.33 -8.41
N THR A 6 -2.01 -20.47 -8.11
CA THR A 6 -2.17 -20.83 -6.70
C THR A 6 -0.90 -21.55 -6.28
N SER A 7 0.17 -20.79 -6.15
CA SER A 7 1.36 -21.27 -5.46
C SER A 7 1.00 -21.48 -4.00
N THR A 8 1.24 -22.69 -3.50
CA THR A 8 1.12 -23.06 -2.09
C THR A 8 2.33 -22.58 -1.28
N ARG A 9 2.98 -21.50 -1.72
CA ARG A 9 4.12 -20.95 -1.01
C ARG A 9 3.70 -20.45 0.38
N ALA A 10 4.55 -20.67 1.36
CA ALA A 10 4.38 -20.13 2.70
C ALA A 10 4.32 -18.59 2.66
N PRO A 11 3.61 -17.95 3.62
CA PRO A 11 3.57 -16.49 3.73
C PRO A 11 4.96 -15.87 3.77
N PHE A 12 5.11 -14.67 3.20
CA PHE A 12 6.35 -13.91 3.30
C PHE A 12 6.52 -13.36 4.72
N ALA A 13 7.59 -13.75 5.40
CA ALA A 13 7.95 -13.20 6.71
C ALA A 13 8.79 -11.94 6.51
N LEU A 14 8.16 -10.77 6.42
CA LEU A 14 8.86 -9.49 6.23
C LEU A 14 9.53 -8.95 7.51
N GLY A 15 9.36 -9.64 8.65
CA GLY A 15 9.94 -9.26 9.93
C GLY A 15 9.32 -7.97 10.49
N ARG A 16 10.04 -7.25 11.36
CA ARG A 16 9.58 -5.96 11.90
C ARG A 16 9.84 -4.83 10.90
N MET A 17 9.07 -3.73 11.02
CA MET A 17 9.35 -2.50 10.28
C MET A 17 10.74 -1.99 10.67
N PRO A 18 11.57 -1.61 9.67
CA PRO A 18 12.85 -0.96 9.95
C PRO A 18 12.65 0.36 10.70
N VAL A 19 13.61 0.70 11.56
CA VAL A 19 13.66 1.97 12.28
C VAL A 19 14.90 2.75 11.91
N GLY A 20 14.90 4.07 12.13
CA GLY A 20 16.08 4.92 11.90
C GLY A 20 16.45 5.10 10.41
N ARG A 21 15.49 4.90 9.50
CA ARG A 21 15.69 5.17 8.07
C ARG A 21 15.69 6.68 7.80
N ALA A 22 16.38 7.09 6.73
CA ALA A 22 16.53 8.51 6.35
C ALA A 22 15.19 9.20 6.06
N MET A 23 14.19 8.46 5.57
CA MET A 23 12.84 8.95 5.33
C MET A 23 11.82 8.11 6.09
N THR A 24 10.94 8.79 6.78
CA THR A 24 9.74 8.20 7.38
C THR A 24 8.55 9.11 7.06
N THR A 25 7.51 8.56 6.46
CA THR A 25 6.23 9.27 6.26
C THR A 25 5.09 8.49 6.89
N ILE A 26 4.16 9.22 7.47
CA ILE A 26 2.96 8.67 8.10
C ILE A 26 1.76 9.37 7.48
N ASP A 27 0.80 8.58 7.01
CA ASP A 27 -0.51 9.02 6.59
C ASP A 27 -1.54 8.33 7.47
N GLU A 28 -2.46 9.10 8.06
CA GLU A 28 -3.48 8.59 8.96
C GLU A 28 -4.87 9.04 8.55
N ARG A 29 -5.86 8.20 8.79
CA ARG A 29 -7.26 8.54 8.54
C ARG A 29 -8.20 7.74 9.44
N ILE A 30 -9.24 8.41 9.94
CA ILE A 30 -10.42 7.75 10.48
C ILE A 30 -11.35 7.44 9.31
N VAL A 31 -11.65 6.15 9.13
CA VAL A 31 -12.54 5.61 8.07
C VAL A 31 -13.82 5.14 8.74
N ARG A 32 -14.97 5.62 8.28
CA ARG A 32 -16.29 5.27 8.84
C ARG A 32 -16.75 3.90 8.32
N ALA A 33 -15.96 2.90 8.62
CA ALA A 33 -16.23 1.50 8.32
C ALA A 33 -15.55 0.61 9.37
N PRO A 34 -16.10 -0.59 9.66
CA PRO A 34 -15.45 -1.56 10.53
C PRO A 34 -14.07 -1.98 9.98
N VAL A 35 -13.17 -2.39 10.88
CA VAL A 35 -11.81 -2.84 10.53
C VAL A 35 -11.83 -3.87 9.39
N ARG A 36 -12.73 -4.85 9.47
CA ARG A 36 -12.80 -5.92 8.47
C ARG A 36 -13.03 -5.38 7.06
N THR A 37 -13.93 -4.42 6.92
CA THR A 37 -14.29 -3.83 5.62
C THR A 37 -13.08 -3.16 4.97
N ILE A 38 -12.42 -2.23 5.66
CA ILE A 38 -11.27 -1.52 5.09
C ILE A 38 -10.05 -2.44 4.93
N PHE A 39 -9.82 -3.36 5.84
CA PHE A 39 -8.74 -4.33 5.74
C PHE A 39 -8.89 -5.24 4.51
N ASP A 40 -10.10 -5.77 4.26
CA ASP A 40 -10.38 -6.63 3.11
C ASP A 40 -10.17 -5.87 1.78
N ILE A 41 -10.51 -4.59 1.72
CA ILE A 41 -10.27 -3.73 0.55
C ILE A 41 -8.77 -3.47 0.36
N VAL A 42 -8.03 -3.16 1.42
CA VAL A 42 -6.59 -2.88 1.35
C VAL A 42 -5.78 -4.11 0.94
N ARG A 43 -6.09 -5.29 1.48
CA ARG A 43 -5.35 -6.51 1.14
C ARG A 43 -5.66 -7.05 -0.27
N ALA A 44 -6.81 -6.68 -0.85
CA ALA A 44 -7.22 -7.10 -2.20
C ALA A 44 -6.63 -6.16 -3.27
N VAL A 45 -5.30 -6.07 -3.30
CA VAL A 45 -4.54 -5.08 -4.10
C VAL A 45 -4.83 -5.15 -5.60
N GLU A 46 -5.20 -6.31 -6.12
CA GLU A 46 -5.56 -6.51 -7.54
C GLU A 46 -6.79 -5.70 -7.97
N HIS A 47 -7.64 -5.31 -7.02
CA HIS A 47 -8.82 -4.47 -7.29
C HIS A 47 -8.52 -2.97 -7.24
N TRP A 48 -7.35 -2.57 -6.73
CA TRP A 48 -6.99 -1.15 -6.60
C TRP A 48 -7.12 -0.34 -7.89
N PRO A 49 -6.75 -0.84 -9.08
CA PRO A 49 -6.95 -0.08 -10.32
C PRO A 49 -8.41 0.26 -10.62
N GLY A 50 -9.36 -0.55 -10.16
CA GLY A 50 -10.80 -0.28 -10.28
C GLY A 50 -11.30 0.81 -9.32
N TYR A 51 -10.60 1.03 -8.20
CA TYR A 51 -10.96 2.02 -7.18
C TYR A 51 -10.15 3.31 -7.30
N LEU A 52 -8.93 3.22 -7.82
CA LEU A 52 -7.89 4.23 -7.77
C LEU A 52 -7.42 4.57 -9.18
N PRO A 53 -7.94 5.63 -9.81
CA PRO A 53 -7.62 5.97 -11.21
C PRO A 53 -6.14 6.24 -11.47
N HIS A 54 -5.34 6.52 -10.44
CA HIS A 54 -3.91 6.73 -10.57
C HIS A 54 -3.11 5.42 -10.65
N TYR A 55 -3.69 4.26 -10.29
CA TYR A 55 -3.08 2.96 -10.54
C TYR A 55 -3.36 2.50 -11.96
N ARG A 56 -2.31 2.18 -12.70
CA ARG A 56 -2.41 1.68 -14.07
C ARG A 56 -2.69 0.19 -14.10
N PHE A 57 -2.00 -0.54 -13.23
CA PHE A 57 -2.25 -1.97 -12.97
C PHE A 57 -1.66 -2.38 -11.63
N VAL A 58 -2.25 -3.43 -11.07
CA VAL A 58 -1.70 -4.23 -9.96
C VAL A 58 -1.92 -5.70 -10.33
N ARG A 59 -0.87 -6.51 -10.23
CA ARG A 59 -0.96 -7.94 -10.55
C ARG A 59 0.01 -8.76 -9.72
N TYR A 60 -0.45 -9.91 -9.29
CA TYR A 60 0.40 -10.88 -8.65
C TYR A 60 1.34 -11.53 -9.66
N ARG A 61 2.61 -11.58 -9.34
CA ARG A 61 3.62 -12.44 -9.97
C ARG A 61 3.64 -13.80 -9.29
N GLU A 62 3.40 -13.81 -8.00
CA GLU A 62 3.31 -14.99 -7.17
C GLU A 62 2.32 -14.69 -6.03
N ARG A 63 1.47 -15.67 -5.68
CA ARG A 63 0.49 -15.50 -4.58
C ARG A 63 0.83 -16.48 -3.46
N ALA A 64 0.86 -16.00 -2.22
CA ALA A 64 1.01 -16.81 -1.02
C ALA A 64 -0.36 -17.20 -0.45
N SER A 65 -0.36 -18.22 0.44
CA SER A 65 -1.59 -18.78 1.02
C SER A 65 -2.33 -17.84 1.98
N ASP A 66 -1.63 -16.85 2.55
CA ASP A 66 -2.21 -15.80 3.42
C ASP A 66 -2.90 -14.67 2.65
N GLY A 67 -2.78 -14.67 1.31
CA GLY A 67 -3.22 -13.61 0.43
C GLY A 67 -2.14 -12.58 0.10
N GLY A 68 -0.94 -12.71 0.69
CA GLY A 68 0.26 -11.99 0.29
C GLY A 68 0.89 -12.54 -0.98
N GLY A 69 2.16 -12.24 -1.23
CA GLY A 69 2.88 -12.74 -2.39
C GLY A 69 3.88 -11.74 -2.97
N VAL A 70 4.20 -11.91 -4.25
CA VAL A 70 4.97 -10.93 -5.03
C VAL A 70 4.03 -10.18 -5.94
N VAL A 71 3.94 -8.86 -5.75
CA VAL A 71 2.99 -8.00 -6.45
C VAL A 71 3.75 -6.97 -7.28
N GLU A 72 3.39 -6.88 -8.55
CA GLU A 72 3.86 -5.84 -9.45
C GLU A 72 2.82 -4.74 -9.56
N MET A 73 3.25 -3.50 -9.37
CA MET A 73 2.39 -2.33 -9.37
C MET A 73 2.91 -1.24 -10.29
N SER A 74 2.00 -0.51 -10.92
CA SER A 74 2.31 0.70 -11.67
C SER A 74 1.27 1.77 -11.40
N ALA A 75 1.75 2.99 -11.15
CA ALA A 75 0.89 4.16 -10.96
C ALA A 75 1.38 5.34 -11.80
N SER A 76 0.45 6.18 -12.22
CA SER A 76 0.74 7.45 -12.88
C SER A 76 0.93 8.54 -11.84
N ARG A 77 1.98 9.31 -11.99
CA ARG A 77 2.29 10.47 -11.15
C ARG A 77 1.78 11.74 -11.79
N PRO A 78 1.11 12.60 -11.06
CA PRO A 78 0.80 13.93 -11.54
C PRO A 78 2.04 14.83 -11.38
N PHE A 79 2.90 14.86 -12.38
CA PHE A 79 3.86 15.96 -12.56
C PHE A 79 3.38 16.81 -13.74
N GLY A 80 2.68 17.90 -13.44
CA GLY A 80 2.12 18.77 -14.45
C GLY A 80 1.08 18.06 -15.35
N PRO A 81 0.88 18.52 -16.61
CA PRO A 81 -0.10 17.95 -17.54
C PRO A 81 0.27 16.57 -18.08
N LEU A 82 1.51 16.12 -17.88
CA LEU A 82 2.01 14.83 -18.35
C LEU A 82 2.19 13.89 -17.15
N GLY A 83 1.27 12.94 -16.98
CA GLY A 83 1.42 11.88 -15.98
C GLY A 83 2.63 11.00 -16.29
N TRP A 84 3.58 10.89 -15.34
CA TRP A 84 4.76 10.03 -15.48
C TRP A 84 4.46 8.63 -14.91
N PRO A 85 4.52 7.55 -15.70
CA PRO A 85 4.30 6.21 -15.19
C PRO A 85 5.47 5.76 -14.33
N THR A 86 5.15 5.19 -13.17
CA THR A 86 6.11 4.54 -12.29
C THR A 86 5.77 3.09 -12.08
N TRP A 87 6.79 2.32 -11.78
CA TRP A 87 6.69 0.89 -11.60
C TRP A 87 7.52 0.43 -10.40
N TRP A 88 6.99 -0.54 -9.66
CA TRP A 88 7.70 -1.22 -8.59
C TRP A 88 7.21 -2.66 -8.40
N LEU A 89 8.08 -3.49 -7.82
CA LEU A 89 7.82 -4.86 -7.43
C LEU A 89 7.93 -4.98 -5.92
N SER A 90 6.95 -5.61 -5.29
CA SER A 90 6.90 -5.74 -3.83
C SER A 90 6.70 -7.19 -3.39
N GLU A 91 7.40 -7.60 -2.36
CA GLU A 91 6.95 -8.68 -1.49
C GLU A 91 5.83 -8.13 -0.60
N MET A 92 4.75 -8.86 -0.45
CA MET A 92 3.57 -8.50 0.33
C MET A 92 3.27 -9.59 1.34
N SER A 93 3.06 -9.22 2.61
CA SER A 93 2.53 -10.09 3.64
C SER A 93 1.22 -9.55 4.20
N VAL A 94 0.36 -10.47 4.62
CA VAL A 94 -0.96 -10.16 5.18
C VAL A 94 -1.09 -10.87 6.52
N ASP A 95 -1.28 -10.11 7.60
CA ASP A 95 -1.65 -10.66 8.91
C ASP A 95 -3.15 -10.48 9.12
N GLN A 96 -3.86 -11.60 9.24
CA GLN A 96 -5.30 -11.61 9.49
C GLN A 96 -5.64 -11.66 10.98
N SER A 97 -4.70 -12.09 11.81
CA SER A 97 -4.89 -12.20 13.25
C SER A 97 -4.75 -10.85 13.96
N ALA A 98 -3.77 -10.06 13.51
CA ALA A 98 -3.59 -8.66 13.87
C ALA A 98 -3.64 -7.86 12.57
N PRO A 99 -4.83 -7.42 12.11
CA PRO A 99 -5.01 -6.89 10.77
C PRO A 99 -3.92 -5.90 10.36
N ALA A 100 -3.05 -6.35 9.44
CA ALA A 100 -1.96 -5.57 8.89
C ALA A 100 -1.62 -6.05 7.47
N VAL A 101 -1.22 -5.12 6.62
CA VAL A 101 -0.71 -5.40 5.28
C VAL A 101 0.64 -4.73 5.14
N ARG A 102 1.67 -5.50 4.80
CA ARG A 102 3.03 -4.98 4.66
C ARG A 102 3.59 -5.25 3.28
N PHE A 103 4.36 -4.30 2.79
CA PHE A 103 5.08 -4.40 1.53
C PHE A 103 6.55 -4.09 1.77
N ARG A 104 7.41 -4.83 1.05
CA ARG A 104 8.82 -4.49 0.86
C ARG A 104 9.09 -4.36 -0.62
N HIS A 105 9.46 -3.18 -1.07
CA HIS A 105 9.76 -2.95 -2.46
C HIS A 105 11.12 -3.58 -2.82
N VAL A 106 11.09 -4.61 -3.64
CA VAL A 106 12.28 -5.39 -4.06
C VAL A 106 12.77 -5.00 -5.45
N GLY A 107 11.98 -4.21 -6.20
CA GLY A 107 12.33 -3.72 -7.53
C GLY A 107 11.67 -2.39 -7.87
N GLY A 108 12.16 -1.74 -8.93
CA GLY A 108 11.66 -0.45 -9.40
C GLY A 108 12.25 0.74 -8.67
N ILE A 109 11.62 1.92 -8.88
CA ILE A 109 12.19 3.22 -8.43
C ILE A 109 12.22 3.37 -6.91
N THR A 110 11.35 2.67 -6.20
CA THR A 110 11.23 2.70 -4.74
C THR A 110 11.86 1.48 -4.07
N ARG A 111 12.77 0.78 -4.75
CA ARG A 111 13.44 -0.38 -4.18
C ARG A 111 14.05 -0.06 -2.81
N GLY A 112 13.84 -0.96 -1.84
CA GLY A 112 14.30 -0.82 -0.46
C GLY A 112 13.33 -0.07 0.47
N MET A 113 12.18 0.40 -0.05
CA MET A 113 11.12 0.98 0.77
C MET A 113 10.32 -0.13 1.46
N ASP A 114 10.05 0.04 2.74
CA ASP A 114 9.09 -0.76 3.50
C ASP A 114 7.83 0.08 3.75
N VAL A 115 6.66 -0.56 3.62
CA VAL A 115 5.34 0.05 3.80
C VAL A 115 4.52 -0.83 4.74
N GLU A 116 3.79 -0.22 5.67
CA GLU A 116 2.89 -0.94 6.58
C GLU A 116 1.56 -0.22 6.73
N TRP A 117 0.50 -0.98 6.52
CA TRP A 117 -0.87 -0.58 6.85
C TRP A 117 -1.29 -1.28 8.13
N THR A 118 -1.74 -0.52 9.12
CA THR A 118 -2.33 -1.05 10.34
C THR A 118 -3.72 -0.46 10.58
N PHE A 119 -4.56 -1.21 11.27
CA PHE A 119 -5.98 -0.91 11.42
C PHE A 119 -6.39 -1.06 12.89
N ARG A 120 -6.86 0.00 13.50
CA ARG A 120 -7.30 0.01 14.89
C ARG A 120 -8.77 0.41 14.96
N PRO A 121 -9.64 -0.39 15.61
CA PRO A 121 -11.03 -0.01 15.78
C PRO A 121 -11.14 1.24 16.67
N VAL A 122 -12.04 2.13 16.31
CA VAL A 122 -12.44 3.31 17.07
C VAL A 122 -13.97 3.44 17.05
N GLU A 123 -14.54 4.32 17.86
CA GLU A 123 -15.99 4.56 17.93
C GLU A 123 -16.79 3.25 18.13
N ASP A 124 -16.41 2.44 19.11
CA ASP A 124 -17.01 1.13 19.41
C ASP A 124 -17.05 0.17 18.21
N GLY A 125 -16.01 0.23 17.37
CA GLY A 125 -15.84 -0.64 16.20
C GLY A 125 -16.59 -0.18 14.93
N ARG A 126 -17.33 0.93 14.99
CA ARG A 126 -18.05 1.49 13.84
C ARG A 126 -17.14 2.22 12.87
N ALA A 127 -15.98 2.65 13.32
CA ALA A 127 -14.96 3.28 12.51
C ALA A 127 -13.59 2.66 12.75
N THR A 128 -12.66 2.92 11.86
CA THR A 128 -11.29 2.40 11.89
C THR A 128 -10.29 3.53 11.76
N HIS A 129 -9.35 3.61 12.69
CA HIS A 129 -8.15 4.40 12.52
C HIS A 129 -7.17 3.60 11.67
N VAL A 130 -6.93 4.08 10.46
CA VAL A 130 -5.96 3.52 9.53
C VAL A 130 -4.67 4.32 9.63
N HIS A 131 -3.56 3.61 9.81
CA HIS A 131 -2.22 4.19 9.85
C HIS A 131 -1.38 3.55 8.74
N LEU A 132 -0.82 4.37 7.90
CA LEU A 132 0.02 3.99 6.76
C LEU A 132 1.42 4.58 6.95
N LEU A 133 2.38 3.70 7.19
CA LEU A 133 3.77 4.03 7.44
C LEU A 133 4.62 3.65 6.23
N HIS A 134 5.47 4.58 5.77
CA HIS A 134 6.53 4.31 4.82
C HIS A 134 7.88 4.63 5.44
N VAL A 135 8.85 3.75 5.27
CA VAL A 135 10.23 3.97 5.68
C VAL A 135 11.18 3.61 4.55
N TRP A 136 12.18 4.47 4.30
CA TRP A 136 13.10 4.30 3.17
C TRP A 136 14.41 5.08 3.38
N ASP A 137 15.50 4.60 2.82
CA ASP A 137 16.78 5.33 2.81
C ASP A 137 17.02 6.15 1.52
N GLY A 138 16.05 6.09 0.60
CA GLY A 138 16.18 6.72 -0.72
C GLY A 138 16.76 5.77 -1.77
N PRO A 139 16.85 6.24 -3.03
CA PRO A 139 17.45 5.48 -4.11
C PRO A 139 18.93 5.33 -3.91
N SER A 140 19.47 4.15 -4.17
CA SER A 140 20.90 3.81 -4.05
C SER A 140 21.78 4.41 -5.20
N TRP A 141 21.39 5.52 -5.81
CA TRP A 141 22.12 6.15 -6.91
C TRP A 141 23.24 7.05 -6.38
N PRO A 142 24.48 6.88 -6.84
CA PRO A 142 25.65 7.53 -6.23
C PRO A 142 25.75 9.05 -6.39
N LEU A 143 24.91 9.68 -7.21
CA LEU A 143 24.96 11.12 -7.48
C LEU A 143 23.68 11.90 -7.12
N VAL A 144 22.59 11.21 -6.78
CA VAL A 144 21.31 11.86 -6.45
C VAL A 144 20.93 11.62 -4.99
N GLY A 145 21.84 11.08 -4.26
CA GLY A 145 21.84 10.71 -2.85
C GLY A 145 20.71 11.22 -1.94
N VAL A 146 20.95 11.08 -0.68
CA VAL A 146 20.08 11.36 0.47
C VAL A 146 19.31 12.70 0.35
N ILE A 147 19.88 13.75 -0.25
CA ILE A 147 19.25 15.08 -0.34
C ILE A 147 18.05 15.06 -1.29
N ALA A 148 18.17 14.48 -2.48
CA ALA A 148 17.04 14.41 -3.43
C ALA A 148 15.96 13.42 -2.94
N ALA A 149 16.37 12.35 -2.28
CA ALA A 149 15.44 11.40 -1.67
C ALA A 149 14.65 12.03 -0.52
N THR A 150 15.31 12.78 0.33
CA THR A 150 14.71 13.36 1.55
C THR A 150 13.88 14.60 1.26
N VAL A 151 14.27 15.43 0.30
CA VAL A 151 13.67 16.75 0.06
C VAL A 151 12.65 16.74 -1.06
N ILE A 152 12.81 15.90 -2.08
CA ILE A 152 11.96 15.92 -3.29
C ILE A 152 11.15 14.65 -3.43
N ILE A 153 11.76 13.48 -3.24
CA ILE A 153 11.09 12.20 -3.51
C ILE A 153 10.22 11.76 -2.33
N GLY A 154 10.68 11.95 -1.10
CA GLY A 154 9.96 11.53 0.10
C GLY A 154 8.65 12.31 0.32
N PRO A 155 8.69 13.60 0.65
CA PRO A 155 7.48 14.32 1.05
C PRO A 155 6.49 14.53 -0.09
N VAL A 156 6.97 14.87 -1.30
CA VAL A 156 6.09 15.20 -2.44
C VAL A 156 5.60 13.94 -3.13
N PHE A 157 6.40 12.91 -3.16
CA PHE A 157 6.20 11.75 -4.01
C PHE A 157 5.51 10.59 -3.31
N VAL A 158 6.02 10.17 -2.15
CA VAL A 158 5.43 9.05 -1.39
C VAL A 158 4.11 9.50 -0.76
N HIS A 159 4.11 10.67 -0.09
CA HIS A 159 2.91 11.22 0.52
C HIS A 159 1.81 11.51 -0.52
N GLY A 160 2.14 12.01 -1.70
CA GLY A 160 1.16 12.30 -2.75
C GLY A 160 0.44 11.08 -3.31
N ILE A 161 1.09 9.92 -3.41
CA ILE A 161 0.46 8.65 -3.80
C ILE A 161 -0.23 8.01 -2.60
N ALA A 162 0.43 7.97 -1.45
CA ALA A 162 -0.06 7.35 -0.23
C ALA A 162 -1.39 7.97 0.23
N SER A 163 -1.44 9.30 0.36
CA SER A 163 -2.64 10.01 0.80
C SER A 163 -3.82 9.82 -0.16
N ARG A 164 -3.58 9.82 -1.48
CA ARG A 164 -4.61 9.54 -2.49
C ARG A 164 -5.10 8.10 -2.44
N THR A 165 -4.18 7.16 -2.25
CA THR A 165 -4.51 5.74 -2.11
C THR A 165 -5.35 5.53 -0.86
N LEU A 166 -4.92 6.06 0.29
CA LEU A 166 -5.66 5.98 1.54
C LEU A 166 -7.04 6.63 1.42
N ALA A 167 -7.14 7.82 0.84
CA ALA A 167 -8.41 8.51 0.65
C ALA A 167 -9.37 7.74 -0.27
N GLY A 168 -8.86 7.19 -1.37
CA GLY A 168 -9.66 6.43 -2.32
C GLY A 168 -10.18 5.12 -1.73
N LEU A 169 -9.33 4.34 -1.06
CA LEU A 169 -9.74 3.08 -0.41
C LEU A 169 -10.70 3.34 0.77
N ALA A 170 -10.50 4.41 1.52
CA ALA A 170 -11.42 4.84 2.57
C ALA A 170 -12.81 5.15 2.01
N ALA A 171 -12.89 5.88 0.90
CA ALA A 171 -14.17 6.20 0.25
C ALA A 171 -14.91 4.94 -0.27
N VAL A 172 -14.17 3.91 -0.71
CA VAL A 172 -14.78 2.60 -1.07
C VAL A 172 -15.35 1.95 0.19
N ALA A 173 -14.55 1.84 1.25
CA ALA A 173 -14.96 1.19 2.49
C ALA A 173 -16.18 1.85 3.14
N GLU A 174 -16.24 3.18 3.13
CA GLU A 174 -17.36 3.93 3.68
C GLU A 174 -18.65 3.73 2.89
N ARG A 175 -18.57 3.63 1.55
CA ARG A 175 -19.74 3.29 0.70
C ARG A 175 -20.23 1.87 0.97
N ASP A 176 -19.33 0.88 1.04
CA ASP A 176 -19.68 -0.51 1.29
C ASP A 176 -20.31 -0.67 2.68
N ALA A 177 -19.79 -0.01 3.70
CA ALA A 177 -20.37 -0.01 5.04
C ALA A 177 -21.77 0.61 5.07
N ALA A 178 -21.99 1.73 4.38
CA ALA A 178 -23.29 2.37 4.29
C ALA A 178 -24.33 1.49 3.58
N SER A 179 -23.92 0.80 2.52
CA SER A 179 -24.81 -0.13 1.78
C SER A 179 -25.22 -1.32 2.62
N SER A 180 -24.33 -1.82 3.49
CA SER A 180 -24.60 -2.97 4.36
C SER A 180 -25.52 -2.64 5.54
N THR A 181 -25.67 -1.37 5.89
CA THR A 181 -26.54 -0.93 7.02
C THR A 181 -27.98 -0.63 6.57
N GLY A 182 -28.20 -0.50 5.25
CA GLY A 182 -29.51 -0.18 4.67
C GLY A 182 -30.31 -1.40 4.15
N SER A 183 -29.80 -2.61 4.36
CA SER A 183 -30.44 -3.89 3.98
C SER A 183 -30.91 -4.62 5.21
#